data_66b91f7118cb7401874600c128d54655
#
_entry.id   66b91f7118cb7401874600c128d54655
#
_cell.length_a   1.000
_cell.length_b   1.000
_cell.length_c   1.000
_cell.angle_alpha   90.00
_cell.angle_beta   90.00
_cell.angle_gamma   90.00
#
_symmetry.space_group_name_H-M   'P 1'
#
loop_
_entity.id
_entity.type
_entity.pdbx_description
1 polymer ?
#
loop_
_entity_poly.entity_id
_entity_poly.type
_entity_poly.pdbx_seq_one_letter_code
_entity_poly.pdbx_strand_id
1 'polypeptide(L)'
;MPMDINIQLSDDDLQYFVQGMHDVEESVKETPDEQIIAAAQELLDRTRGASVPPFIAERLGSVESLISLARDVGFGLPDADRRRVLAALAYLADPKDAIPDAVPVLGFLDDAIMIELCRQDLRFEIEAYDDFCEWRTDEARSRGIDPDKLMAQRADWADARAAEAITLMHRRRRDSYATGSWKPTLFKVG
;
A
#
# COMPACT_ATOMS: atom_id res chain seq x y z
N MET A 1 -3.35 35.37 11.55
CA MET A 1 -3.11 34.35 12.59
C MET A 1 -3.36 33.00 11.93
N PRO A 2 -2.46 32.01 12.01
CA PRO A 2 -2.78 30.67 11.60
C PRO A 2 -3.91 30.12 12.48
N MET A 3 -4.82 29.33 11.91
CA MET A 3 -5.91 28.66 12.62
C MET A 3 -5.65 27.16 12.48
N ASP A 4 -5.58 26.46 13.62
CA ASP A 4 -5.49 25.01 13.62
C ASP A 4 -6.92 24.43 13.69
N ILE A 5 -7.22 23.50 12.79
CA ILE A 5 -8.50 22.79 12.75
C ILE A 5 -8.20 21.32 13.07
N ASN A 6 -8.90 20.78 14.07
CA ASN A 6 -8.86 19.36 14.37
C ASN A 6 -10.24 18.77 14.04
N ILE A 7 -10.24 17.79 13.13
CA ILE A 7 -11.44 17.07 12.71
C ILE A 7 -11.35 15.66 13.27
N GLN A 8 -12.34 15.25 14.04
CA GLN A 8 -12.49 13.88 14.52
C GLN A 8 -13.68 13.26 13.76
N LEU A 9 -13.41 12.18 13.04
CA LEU A 9 -14.44 11.41 12.36
C LEU A 9 -14.85 10.25 13.26
N SER A 10 -16.15 10.07 13.45
CA SER A 10 -16.72 8.91 14.10
C SER A 10 -16.78 7.72 13.13
N ASP A 11 -17.06 6.52 13.68
CA ASP A 11 -17.26 5.34 12.83
C ASP A 11 -18.45 5.53 11.85
N ASP A 12 -19.48 6.27 12.27
CA ASP A 12 -20.63 6.59 11.41
C ASP A 12 -20.25 7.53 10.26
N ASP A 13 -19.35 8.53 10.51
CA ASP A 13 -18.84 9.40 9.47
C ASP A 13 -17.97 8.62 8.47
N LEU A 14 -17.16 7.67 8.97
CA LEU A 14 -16.32 6.82 8.11
C LEU A 14 -17.17 5.85 7.26
N GLN A 15 -18.32 5.39 7.77
CA GLN A 15 -19.24 4.54 6.98
C GLN A 15 -19.74 5.23 5.71
N TYR A 16 -19.91 6.55 5.71
CA TYR A 16 -20.26 7.29 4.51
C TYR A 16 -19.23 7.10 3.40
N PHE A 17 -17.94 7.20 3.74
CA PHE A 17 -16.84 7.00 2.78
C PHE A 17 -16.73 5.54 2.35
N VAL A 18 -16.87 4.59 3.27
CA VAL A 18 -16.87 3.15 2.96
C VAL A 18 -18.02 2.80 2.00
N GLN A 19 -19.20 3.37 2.21
CA GLN A 19 -20.33 3.16 1.31
C GLN A 19 -20.05 3.78 -0.08
N GLY A 20 -19.50 5.00 -0.12
CA GLY A 20 -19.08 5.64 -1.38
C GLY A 20 -18.08 4.77 -2.17
N MET A 21 -17.13 4.17 -1.48
CA MET A 21 -16.15 3.26 -2.11
C MET A 21 -16.84 2.00 -2.69
N HIS A 22 -17.82 1.43 -1.97
CA HIS A 22 -18.62 0.31 -2.48
C HIS A 22 -19.45 0.68 -3.71
N ASP A 23 -20.06 1.85 -3.69
CA ASP A 23 -20.88 2.31 -4.83
C ASP A 23 -20.02 2.53 -6.08
N VAL A 24 -18.80 3.04 -5.90
CA VAL A 24 -17.82 3.19 -6.98
C VAL A 24 -17.30 1.82 -7.43
N GLU A 25 -16.99 0.89 -6.54
CA GLU A 25 -16.57 -0.47 -6.88
C GLU A 25 -17.58 -1.15 -7.81
N GLU A 26 -18.88 -1.00 -7.51
CA GLU A 26 -19.95 -1.52 -8.38
C GLU A 26 -20.01 -0.81 -9.74
N SER A 27 -19.82 0.51 -9.76
CA SER A 27 -19.91 1.32 -10.97
C SER A 27 -18.77 1.08 -11.95
N VAL A 28 -17.57 0.73 -11.45
CA VAL A 28 -16.35 0.55 -12.27
C VAL A 28 -16.07 -0.88 -12.67
N LYS A 29 -16.92 -1.85 -12.32
CA LYS A 29 -16.74 -3.27 -12.66
C LYS A 29 -16.48 -3.54 -14.15
N GLU A 30 -17.07 -2.73 -15.01
CA GLU A 30 -16.94 -2.83 -16.47
C GLU A 30 -15.86 -1.88 -17.03
N THR A 31 -15.27 -1.03 -16.18
CA THR A 31 -14.26 -0.06 -16.59
C THR A 31 -12.89 -0.72 -16.65
N PRO A 32 -12.15 -0.62 -17.76
CA PRO A 32 -10.80 -1.15 -17.84
C PRO A 32 -9.89 -0.54 -16.78
N ASP A 33 -9.11 -1.36 -16.08
CA ASP A 33 -8.22 -0.96 -14.99
C ASP A 33 -7.28 0.18 -15.39
N GLU A 34 -6.70 0.13 -16.60
CA GLU A 34 -5.81 1.17 -17.11
C GLU A 34 -6.49 2.52 -17.28
N GLN A 35 -7.80 2.53 -17.53
CA GLN A 35 -8.56 3.78 -17.62
C GLN A 35 -8.74 4.42 -16.25
N ILE A 36 -9.01 3.61 -15.22
CA ILE A 36 -9.09 4.06 -13.83
C ILE A 36 -7.75 4.63 -13.38
N ILE A 37 -6.68 3.87 -13.63
CA ILE A 37 -5.32 4.26 -13.24
C ILE A 37 -4.88 5.53 -13.98
N ALA A 38 -5.21 5.68 -15.25
CA ALA A 38 -4.90 6.89 -16.01
C ALA A 38 -5.63 8.13 -15.45
N ALA A 39 -6.89 7.98 -15.05
CA ALA A 39 -7.66 9.07 -14.44
C ALA A 39 -7.09 9.48 -13.06
N ALA A 40 -6.70 8.50 -12.24
CA ALA A 40 -6.03 8.79 -10.97
C ALA A 40 -4.67 9.47 -11.15
N GLN A 41 -3.91 9.09 -12.18
CA GLN A 41 -2.65 9.76 -12.53
C GLN A 41 -2.87 11.21 -12.97
N GLU A 42 -3.90 11.48 -13.75
CA GLU A 42 -4.26 12.83 -14.15
C GLU A 42 -4.65 13.71 -12.95
N LEU A 43 -5.38 13.16 -11.97
CA LEU A 43 -5.66 13.85 -10.71
C LEU A 43 -4.37 14.22 -9.99
N LEU A 44 -3.44 13.28 -9.82
CA LEU A 44 -2.14 13.55 -9.20
C LEU A 44 -1.38 14.67 -9.91
N ASP A 45 -1.36 14.68 -11.22
CA ASP A 45 -0.66 15.70 -12.00
C ASP A 45 -1.30 17.09 -11.80
N ARG A 46 -2.62 17.14 -11.65
CA ARG A 46 -3.33 18.39 -11.28
C ARG A 46 -2.97 18.87 -9.87
N THR A 47 -2.83 17.96 -8.92
CA THR A 47 -2.55 18.31 -7.51
C THR A 47 -1.12 18.76 -7.28
N ARG A 48 -0.15 18.35 -8.10
CA ARG A 48 1.27 18.75 -7.98
C ARG A 48 1.51 20.27 -8.01
N GLY A 49 0.57 21.05 -8.55
CA GLY A 49 0.62 22.52 -8.56
C GLY A 49 -0.27 23.20 -7.51
N ALA A 50 -1.06 22.43 -6.78
CA ALA A 50 -2.01 22.95 -5.80
C ALA A 50 -1.34 23.20 -4.44
N SER A 51 -1.71 24.31 -3.78
CA SER A 51 -1.28 24.57 -2.40
C SER A 51 -2.23 23.83 -1.43
N VAL A 52 -1.90 22.59 -1.10
CA VAL A 52 -2.67 21.78 -0.17
C VAL A 52 -1.95 21.63 1.18
N PRO A 53 -2.69 21.41 2.28
CA PRO A 53 -2.07 21.13 3.58
C PRO A 53 -1.15 19.90 3.52
N PRO A 54 -0.07 19.87 4.34
CA PRO A 54 0.89 18.75 4.35
C PRO A 54 0.22 17.38 4.56
N PHE A 55 -0.80 17.31 5.38
CA PHE A 55 -1.60 16.10 5.61
C PHE A 55 -2.22 15.56 4.32
N ILE A 56 -2.83 16.42 3.51
CA ILE A 56 -3.44 16.04 2.22
C ILE A 56 -2.34 15.66 1.23
N ALA A 57 -1.28 16.48 1.13
CA ALA A 57 -0.16 16.20 0.22
C ALA A 57 0.49 14.84 0.46
N GLU A 58 0.64 14.45 1.71
CA GLU A 58 1.20 13.13 2.09
C GLU A 58 0.31 11.97 1.60
N ARG A 59 -1.03 12.10 1.75
CA ARG A 59 -1.96 11.05 1.30
C ARG A 59 -2.04 10.97 -0.21
N LEU A 60 -2.13 12.11 -0.87
CA LEU A 60 -2.07 12.16 -2.34
C LEU A 60 -0.77 11.56 -2.88
N GLY A 61 0.37 11.79 -2.21
CA GLY A 61 1.64 11.14 -2.56
C GLY A 61 1.60 9.61 -2.51
N SER A 62 0.73 9.03 -1.69
CA SER A 62 0.56 7.57 -1.61
C SER A 62 -0.20 6.98 -2.80
N VAL A 63 -0.89 7.78 -3.60
CA VAL A 63 -1.61 7.30 -4.79
C VAL A 63 -0.64 6.70 -5.81
N GLU A 64 0.57 7.24 -5.96
CA GLU A 64 1.61 6.65 -6.83
C GLU A 64 1.97 5.23 -6.40
N SER A 65 2.09 4.98 -5.09
CA SER A 65 2.36 3.65 -4.56
C SER A 65 1.20 2.69 -4.81
N LEU A 66 -0.04 3.15 -4.64
CA LEU A 66 -1.24 2.35 -4.94
C LEU A 66 -1.35 2.02 -6.43
N ILE A 67 -1.03 2.96 -7.32
CA ILE A 67 -0.96 2.72 -8.76
C ILE A 67 0.10 1.67 -9.09
N SER A 68 1.29 1.79 -8.50
CA SER A 68 2.39 0.85 -8.70
C SER A 68 2.02 -0.54 -8.22
N LEU A 69 1.41 -0.66 -7.04
CA LEU A 69 0.91 -1.90 -6.47
C LEU A 69 -0.14 -2.56 -7.39
N ALA A 70 -1.08 -1.79 -7.93
CA ALA A 70 -2.12 -2.30 -8.81
C ALA A 70 -1.59 -2.77 -10.17
N ARG A 71 -0.50 -2.17 -10.67
CA ARG A 71 0.12 -2.48 -11.97
C ARG A 71 1.15 -3.60 -11.91
N ASP A 72 1.73 -3.86 -10.77
CA ASP A 72 2.85 -4.81 -10.66
C ASP A 72 2.38 -6.26 -10.79
N VAL A 73 2.46 -6.77 -12.04
CA VAL A 73 2.11 -8.15 -12.37
C VAL A 73 3.05 -9.15 -11.68
N GLY A 74 4.29 -8.76 -11.41
CA GLY A 74 5.27 -9.60 -10.70
C GLY A 74 4.88 -9.83 -9.24
N PHE A 75 4.43 -8.80 -8.55
CA PHE A 75 3.88 -8.94 -7.20
C PHE A 75 2.55 -9.71 -7.21
N GLY A 76 1.70 -9.46 -8.19
CA GLY A 76 0.45 -10.19 -8.38
C GLY A 76 -0.51 -10.02 -7.20
N LEU A 77 -0.95 -8.78 -6.95
CA LEU A 77 -1.93 -8.50 -5.90
C LEU A 77 -3.19 -9.36 -6.12
N PRO A 78 -3.74 -10.00 -5.06
CA PRO A 78 -4.98 -10.78 -5.17
C PRO A 78 -6.13 -9.96 -5.77
N ASP A 79 -6.97 -10.59 -6.59
CA ASP A 79 -8.04 -9.90 -7.32
C ASP A 79 -8.99 -9.09 -6.42
N ALA A 80 -9.27 -9.58 -5.20
CA ALA A 80 -10.13 -8.87 -4.26
C ALA A 80 -9.47 -7.57 -3.77
N ASP A 81 -8.18 -7.61 -3.46
CA ASP A 81 -7.43 -6.46 -2.96
C ASP A 81 -7.13 -5.49 -4.09
N ARG A 82 -6.84 -6.03 -5.29
CA ARG A 82 -6.69 -5.22 -6.50
C ARG A 82 -7.94 -4.42 -6.83
N ARG A 83 -9.12 -5.02 -6.70
CA ARG A 83 -10.41 -4.30 -6.88
C ARG A 83 -10.60 -3.18 -5.86
N ARG A 84 -10.19 -3.37 -4.60
CA ARG A 84 -10.25 -2.32 -3.58
C ARG A 84 -9.34 -1.14 -3.91
N VAL A 85 -8.12 -1.41 -4.35
CA VAL A 85 -7.21 -0.36 -4.84
C VAL A 85 -7.82 0.40 -6.01
N LEU A 86 -8.36 -0.33 -7.00
CA LEU A 86 -8.98 0.29 -8.17
C LEU A 86 -10.23 1.10 -7.81
N ALA A 87 -11.05 0.63 -6.86
CA ALA A 87 -12.19 1.38 -6.37
C ALA A 87 -11.79 2.70 -5.68
N ALA A 88 -10.73 2.65 -4.85
CA ALA A 88 -10.19 3.86 -4.25
C ALA A 88 -9.65 4.84 -5.31
N LEU A 89 -8.88 4.35 -6.29
CA LEU A 89 -8.38 5.16 -7.39
C LEU A 89 -9.50 5.75 -8.25
N ALA A 90 -10.59 5.00 -8.47
CA ALA A 90 -11.75 5.45 -9.23
C ALA A 90 -12.55 6.52 -8.47
N TYR A 91 -12.67 6.38 -7.14
CA TYR A 91 -13.29 7.40 -6.30
C TYR A 91 -12.55 8.73 -6.42
N LEU A 92 -11.23 8.70 -6.32
CA LEU A 92 -10.38 9.88 -6.48
C LEU A 92 -10.52 10.56 -7.85
N ALA A 93 -10.86 9.80 -8.86
CA ALA A 93 -11.03 10.31 -10.23
C ALA A 93 -12.47 10.70 -10.56
N ASP A 94 -13.43 10.47 -9.65
CA ASP A 94 -14.83 10.83 -9.84
C ASP A 94 -15.01 12.36 -9.67
N PRO A 95 -15.55 13.09 -10.64
CA PRO A 95 -15.81 14.52 -10.51
C PRO A 95 -16.92 14.88 -9.53
N LYS A 96 -17.58 13.88 -8.93
CA LYS A 96 -18.66 14.08 -7.94
C LYS A 96 -18.13 14.02 -6.50
N ASP A 97 -17.08 14.79 -6.25
CA ASP A 97 -16.48 14.89 -4.93
C ASP A 97 -17.45 15.39 -3.86
N ALA A 98 -17.31 14.88 -2.64
CA ALA A 98 -18.05 15.39 -1.49
C ALA A 98 -17.62 16.84 -1.17
N ILE A 99 -16.35 17.17 -1.41
CA ILE A 99 -15.79 18.51 -1.29
C ILE A 99 -15.18 18.89 -2.64
N PRO A 100 -15.73 19.87 -3.38
CA PRO A 100 -15.15 20.24 -4.68
C PRO A 100 -13.68 20.65 -4.58
N ASP A 101 -12.81 20.17 -5.46
CA ASP A 101 -11.36 20.46 -5.54
C ASP A 101 -11.04 21.96 -5.54
N ALA A 102 -11.98 22.78 -6.05
CA ALA A 102 -11.83 24.23 -6.09
C ALA A 102 -11.95 24.92 -4.72
N VAL A 103 -12.35 24.19 -3.66
CA VAL A 103 -12.44 24.77 -2.31
C VAL A 103 -11.04 24.95 -1.75
N PRO A 104 -10.62 26.21 -1.47
CA PRO A 104 -9.28 26.44 -0.96
C PRO A 104 -9.01 25.69 0.34
N VAL A 105 -7.85 25.02 0.42
CA VAL A 105 -7.36 24.29 1.60
C VAL A 105 -8.08 22.96 1.86
N LEU A 106 -9.37 22.85 1.62
CA LEU A 106 -10.19 21.68 1.94
C LEU A 106 -10.54 20.81 0.72
N GLY A 107 -10.35 21.32 -0.50
CA GLY A 107 -10.49 20.54 -1.71
C GLY A 107 -9.61 19.33 -1.68
N PHE A 108 -9.81 18.18 -1.89
CA PHE A 108 -9.03 16.96 -1.71
C PHE A 108 -9.00 16.41 -0.26
N LEU A 109 -9.80 16.93 0.67
CA LEU A 109 -9.85 16.37 2.02
C LEU A 109 -10.56 15.01 2.04
N ASP A 110 -11.64 14.88 1.32
CA ASP A 110 -12.38 13.63 1.10
C ASP A 110 -11.52 12.60 0.39
N ASP A 111 -10.77 12.98 -0.64
CA ASP A 111 -9.77 12.15 -1.30
C ASP A 111 -8.72 11.64 -0.31
N ALA A 112 -8.18 12.53 0.51
CA ALA A 112 -7.18 12.15 1.52
C ALA A 112 -7.75 11.16 2.56
N ILE A 113 -9.01 11.29 2.94
CA ILE A 113 -9.71 10.35 3.83
C ILE A 113 -9.86 9.00 3.15
N MET A 114 -10.30 8.97 1.88
CA MET A 114 -10.45 7.73 1.12
C MET A 114 -9.14 6.99 0.93
N ILE A 115 -8.05 7.72 0.60
CA ILE A 115 -6.70 7.14 0.50
C ILE A 115 -6.29 6.52 1.83
N GLU A 116 -6.51 7.23 2.95
CA GLU A 116 -6.15 6.72 4.27
C GLU A 116 -6.93 5.47 4.63
N LEU A 117 -8.24 5.41 4.37
CA LEU A 117 -9.06 4.21 4.59
C LEU A 117 -8.56 3.03 3.76
N CYS A 118 -8.30 3.25 2.46
CA CYS A 118 -7.73 2.22 1.59
C CYS A 118 -6.37 1.72 2.09
N ARG A 119 -5.50 2.62 2.52
CA ARG A 119 -4.17 2.27 3.08
C ARG A 119 -4.27 1.48 4.39
N GLN A 120 -5.24 1.81 5.25
CA GLN A 120 -5.44 1.07 6.50
C GLN A 120 -5.98 -0.34 6.24
N ASP A 121 -6.90 -0.49 5.30
CA ASP A 121 -7.47 -1.79 4.92
C ASP A 121 -6.42 -2.69 4.26
N LEU A 122 -5.57 -2.14 3.39
CA LEU A 122 -4.55 -2.87 2.62
C LEU A 122 -3.13 -2.73 3.20
N ARG A 123 -2.99 -2.36 4.47
CA ARG A 123 -1.67 -2.05 5.06
C ARG A 123 -0.67 -3.20 4.93
N PHE A 124 -1.12 -4.45 5.09
CA PHE A 124 -0.24 -5.61 5.04
C PHE A 124 0.21 -5.93 3.62
N GLU A 125 -0.67 -5.71 2.63
CA GLU A 125 -0.36 -5.84 1.21
C GLU A 125 0.63 -4.76 0.76
N ILE A 126 0.46 -3.53 1.26
CA ILE A 126 1.38 -2.42 0.99
C ILE A 126 2.74 -2.69 1.62
N GLU A 127 2.80 -3.09 2.90
CA GLU A 127 4.04 -3.45 3.58
C GLU A 127 4.75 -4.61 2.87
N ALA A 128 4.01 -5.64 2.46
CA ALA A 128 4.56 -6.77 1.71
C ALA A 128 5.06 -6.36 0.31
N TYR A 129 4.39 -5.41 -0.33
CA TYR A 129 4.82 -4.86 -1.62
C TYR A 129 6.09 -4.03 -1.50
N ASP A 130 6.20 -3.20 -0.47
CA ASP A 130 7.40 -2.41 -0.21
C ASP A 130 8.61 -3.32 0.03
N ASP A 131 8.45 -4.38 0.85
CA ASP A 131 9.50 -5.39 1.08
C ASP A 131 9.85 -6.18 -0.20
N PHE A 132 8.87 -6.50 -1.04
CA PHE A 132 9.11 -7.11 -2.35
C PHE A 132 9.89 -6.19 -3.27
N CYS A 133 9.57 -4.91 -3.33
CA CYS A 133 10.28 -3.91 -4.16
C CYS A 133 11.73 -3.72 -3.70
N GLU A 134 11.95 -3.66 -2.38
CA GLU A 134 13.29 -3.59 -1.80
C GLU A 134 14.12 -4.83 -2.17
N TRP A 135 13.57 -6.02 -1.93
CA TRP A 135 14.21 -7.28 -2.32
C TRP A 135 14.52 -7.34 -3.82
N ARG A 136 13.57 -6.98 -4.68
CA ARG A 136 13.76 -6.96 -6.15
C ARG A 136 14.90 -6.04 -6.56
N THR A 137 14.99 -4.89 -5.91
CA THR A 137 16.06 -3.91 -6.15
C THR A 137 17.43 -4.47 -5.75
N ASP A 138 17.53 -5.11 -4.58
CA ASP A 138 18.77 -5.71 -4.09
C ASP A 138 19.19 -6.91 -4.93
N GLU A 139 18.24 -7.74 -5.34
CA GLU A 139 18.48 -8.87 -6.21
C GLU A 139 18.96 -8.43 -7.61
N ALA A 140 18.34 -7.40 -8.17
CA ALA A 140 18.80 -6.81 -9.43
C ALA A 140 20.22 -6.25 -9.33
N ARG A 141 20.52 -5.54 -8.23
CA ARG A 141 21.87 -5.01 -7.96
C ARG A 141 22.88 -6.13 -7.83
N SER A 142 22.56 -7.22 -7.14
CA SER A 142 23.45 -8.37 -6.97
C SER A 142 23.78 -9.06 -8.31
N ARG A 143 22.85 -9.05 -9.24
CA ARG A 143 23.00 -9.62 -10.59
C ARG A 143 23.56 -8.63 -11.61
N GLY A 144 23.73 -7.36 -11.25
CA GLY A 144 24.15 -6.30 -12.18
C GLY A 144 23.12 -6.00 -13.27
N ILE A 145 21.83 -6.17 -12.95
CA ILE A 145 20.68 -5.96 -13.83
C ILE A 145 19.94 -4.69 -13.36
N ASP A 146 19.37 -3.97 -14.30
CA ASP A 146 18.44 -2.88 -14.00
C ASP A 146 17.19 -3.44 -13.29
N PRO A 147 16.79 -2.89 -12.11
CA PRO A 147 15.61 -3.35 -11.37
C PRO A 147 14.34 -3.45 -12.21
N ASP A 148 14.14 -2.51 -13.13
CA ASP A 148 12.96 -2.48 -14.01
C ASP A 148 12.96 -3.60 -15.06
N LYS A 149 14.10 -4.24 -15.27
CA LYS A 149 14.28 -5.37 -16.20
C LYS A 149 14.27 -6.72 -15.53
N LEU A 150 14.33 -6.75 -14.19
CA LEU A 150 14.26 -7.98 -13.45
C LEU A 150 12.81 -8.47 -13.39
N MET A 151 12.51 -9.54 -14.11
CA MET A 151 11.21 -10.22 -14.05
C MET A 151 11.13 -11.09 -12.79
N ALA A 152 10.99 -10.44 -11.63
CA ALA A 152 10.81 -11.10 -10.36
C ALA A 152 9.32 -11.29 -10.06
N GLN A 153 8.98 -12.43 -9.45
CA GLN A 153 7.63 -12.75 -9.04
C GLN A 153 7.53 -12.84 -7.51
N ARG A 154 6.34 -12.67 -6.98
CA ARG A 154 6.05 -12.81 -5.54
C ARG A 154 6.50 -14.17 -4.98
N ALA A 155 6.42 -15.23 -5.78
CA ALA A 155 6.90 -16.55 -5.40
C ALA A 155 8.42 -16.58 -5.17
N ASP A 156 9.19 -15.95 -6.06
CA ASP A 156 10.66 -15.87 -5.93
C ASP A 156 11.07 -15.13 -4.66
N TRP A 157 10.38 -14.04 -4.34
CA TRP A 157 10.57 -13.28 -3.10
C TRP A 157 10.22 -14.12 -1.87
N ALA A 158 9.08 -14.82 -1.87
CA ALA A 158 8.67 -15.66 -0.76
C ALA A 158 9.68 -16.79 -0.50
N ASP A 159 10.20 -17.43 -1.55
CA ASP A 159 11.24 -18.46 -1.46
C ASP A 159 12.55 -17.90 -0.90
N ALA A 160 12.95 -16.71 -1.34
CA ALA A 160 14.13 -16.02 -0.83
C ALA A 160 13.99 -15.71 0.67
N ARG A 161 12.85 -15.16 1.11
CA ARG A 161 12.57 -14.88 2.53
C ARG A 161 12.53 -16.16 3.37
N ALA A 162 11.96 -17.24 2.86
CA ALA A 162 11.97 -18.54 3.53
C ALA A 162 13.41 -19.07 3.71
N ALA A 163 14.25 -18.98 2.70
CA ALA A 163 15.66 -19.39 2.77
C ALA A 163 16.46 -18.56 3.78
N GLU A 164 16.26 -17.25 3.81
CA GLU A 164 16.86 -16.35 4.81
C GLU A 164 16.45 -16.74 6.24
N ALA A 165 15.14 -16.98 6.47
CA ALA A 165 14.64 -17.37 7.78
C ALA A 165 15.24 -18.71 8.25
N ILE A 166 15.35 -19.70 7.37
CA ILE A 166 16.01 -20.99 7.66
C ILE A 166 17.49 -20.77 8.01
N THR A 167 18.20 -19.98 7.23
CA THR A 167 19.62 -19.65 7.47
C THR A 167 19.80 -18.97 8.83
N LEU A 168 18.96 -18.03 9.18
CA LEU A 168 18.97 -17.33 10.47
C LEU A 168 18.71 -18.31 11.64
N MET A 169 17.74 -19.22 11.49
CA MET A 169 17.46 -20.25 12.49
C MET A 169 18.68 -21.16 12.71
N HIS A 170 19.34 -21.61 11.63
CA HIS A 170 20.54 -22.43 11.72
C HIS A 170 21.69 -21.68 12.39
N ARG A 171 21.90 -20.40 12.09
CA ARG A 171 22.89 -19.55 12.73
C ARG A 171 22.62 -19.41 14.22
N ARG A 172 21.42 -19.03 14.62
CA ARG A 172 21.01 -18.90 16.03
C ARG A 172 21.20 -20.21 16.80
N ARG A 173 20.87 -21.35 16.19
CA ARG A 173 21.09 -22.67 16.81
C ARG A 173 22.58 -22.92 17.04
N ARG A 174 23.45 -22.67 16.06
CA ARG A 174 24.91 -22.83 16.22
C ARG A 174 25.46 -21.93 17.32
N ASP A 175 25.05 -20.67 17.34
CA ASP A 175 25.49 -19.70 18.35
C ASP A 175 25.05 -20.12 19.76
N SER A 176 23.83 -20.66 19.90
CA SER A 176 23.31 -21.20 21.16
C SER A 176 24.14 -22.37 21.70
N TYR A 177 24.60 -23.27 20.82
CA TYR A 177 25.49 -24.39 21.22
C TYR A 177 26.91 -23.87 21.56
N ALA A 178 27.42 -22.91 20.81
CA ALA A 178 28.76 -22.36 21.02
C ALA A 178 28.86 -21.58 22.35
N THR A 179 27.83 -20.93 22.79
CA THR A 179 27.78 -20.15 24.04
C THR A 179 27.49 -20.98 25.28
N GLY A 180 27.22 -22.28 25.14
CA GLY A 180 26.89 -23.18 26.25
C GLY A 180 25.60 -22.80 27.02
N SER A 181 24.80 -21.92 26.44
CA SER A 181 23.57 -21.44 27.08
C SER A 181 22.42 -22.46 27.05
N TRP A 182 22.60 -23.54 26.27
CA TRP A 182 21.57 -24.59 26.22
C TRP A 182 21.74 -25.53 27.40
N LYS A 183 20.79 -25.48 28.34
CA LYS A 183 20.66 -26.47 29.42
C LYS A 183 19.52 -27.41 29.07
N PRO A 184 19.75 -28.72 28.95
CA PRO A 184 18.67 -29.66 28.71
C PRO A 184 17.69 -29.63 29.86
N THR A 185 16.40 -29.38 29.55
CA THR A 185 15.35 -29.56 30.55
C THR A 185 15.07 -31.05 30.71
N LEU A 186 15.52 -31.62 31.82
CA LEU A 186 15.19 -33.00 32.15
C LEU A 186 13.73 -33.05 32.60
N PHE A 187 12.88 -33.60 31.78
CA PHE A 187 11.52 -33.94 32.19
C PHE A 187 11.59 -35.12 33.18
N LYS A 188 11.24 -34.89 34.45
CA LYS A 188 10.96 -35.98 35.37
C LYS A 188 9.58 -36.49 35.01
N VAL A 189 9.53 -37.69 34.44
CA VAL A 189 8.28 -38.46 34.35
C VAL A 189 8.07 -39.08 35.73
N GLY A 190 7.03 -38.58 36.44
CA GLY A 190 6.55 -39.17 37.67
C GLY A 190 5.54 -40.28 37.42
#